data_a0edc3111fb94e3b1e6c665b5a6bbea9
#
_entry.id   a0edc3111fb94e3b1e6c665b5a6bbea9
#
_cell.length_a   1.000
_cell.length_b   1.000
_cell.length_c   1.000
_cell.angle_alpha   90.00
_cell.angle_beta   90.00
_cell.angle_gamma   90.00
#
_symmetry.space_group_name_H-M   'P 1'
#
loop_
_entity.id
_entity.type
_entity.pdbx_description
1 polymer ?
#
loop_
_entity_poly.entity_id
_entity_poly.type
_entity_poly.pdbx_seq_one_letter_code
_entity_poly.pdbx_strand_id
1 'polypeptide(L)'
;MGKIAIVTGASRGLGRGIALTFAKEGGYKVYATARNGNALNALSDEASENDKGGTVHPYILDQNDDAAVEQFVSIVSANEGQVDVLVNSAYGGLVAIAPHFGKPFWERPISVFDEAMNIGVRSSYVMSKFVAPLMVNQKEGLIIQTSSLGSFIYAFDVAYGVAHAGMDKLTSDMAIELREHGV
;
A
#
# COMPACT_ATOMS: atom_id res chain seq x y z
N MET A 1 4.89 -7.85 -22.52
CA MET A 1 3.97 -7.00 -21.74
C MET A 1 4.80 -6.10 -20.83
N GLY A 2 4.35 -4.88 -20.56
CA GLY A 2 5.01 -4.00 -19.58
C GLY A 2 4.83 -4.55 -18.16
N LYS A 3 5.69 -4.13 -17.23
CA LYS A 3 5.56 -4.51 -15.81
C LYS A 3 4.40 -3.76 -15.15
N ILE A 4 3.68 -4.45 -14.28
CA ILE A 4 2.50 -3.96 -13.57
C ILE A 4 2.83 -3.76 -12.09
N ALA A 5 2.56 -2.56 -11.56
CA ALA A 5 2.67 -2.29 -10.14
C ALA A 5 1.33 -1.82 -9.56
N ILE A 6 1.04 -2.22 -8.33
CA ILE A 6 -0.04 -1.66 -7.52
C ILE A 6 0.60 -0.87 -6.38
N VAL A 7 0.18 0.38 -6.17
CA VAL A 7 0.65 1.21 -5.05
C VAL A 7 -0.55 1.73 -4.27
N THR A 8 -0.68 1.33 -3.01
CA THR A 8 -1.75 1.82 -2.14
C THR A 8 -1.33 3.11 -1.42
N GLY A 9 -2.31 3.97 -1.05
CA GLY A 9 -2.00 5.24 -0.39
C GLY A 9 -1.27 6.25 -1.27
N ALA A 10 -1.46 6.18 -2.59
CA ALA A 10 -0.68 6.93 -3.58
C ALA A 10 -1.10 8.41 -3.76
N SER A 11 -2.04 8.93 -2.98
CA SER A 11 -2.49 10.34 -3.14
C SER A 11 -1.49 11.37 -2.61
N ARG A 12 -0.52 10.96 -1.77
CA ARG A 12 0.45 11.87 -1.13
C ARG A 12 1.68 11.12 -0.61
N GLY A 13 2.69 11.90 -0.20
CA GLY A 13 3.85 11.41 0.54
C GLY A 13 4.61 10.30 -0.17
N LEU A 14 5.00 9.28 0.61
CA LEU A 14 5.83 8.18 0.13
C LEU A 14 5.14 7.37 -0.98
N GLY A 15 3.88 6.99 -0.80
CA GLY A 15 3.14 6.23 -1.82
C GLY A 15 3.03 6.95 -3.15
N ARG A 16 2.83 8.30 -3.13
CA ARG A 16 2.83 9.11 -4.34
C ARG A 16 4.20 9.12 -5.03
N GLY A 17 5.27 9.33 -4.25
CA GLY A 17 6.63 9.32 -4.79
C GLY A 17 6.99 7.97 -5.42
N ILE A 18 6.65 6.88 -4.75
CA ILE A 18 6.87 5.51 -5.25
C ILE A 18 6.13 5.29 -6.58
N ALA A 19 4.83 5.61 -6.63
CA ALA A 19 4.03 5.43 -7.85
C ALA A 19 4.60 6.23 -9.04
N LEU A 20 5.00 7.47 -8.79
CA LEU A 20 5.61 8.33 -9.80
C LEU A 20 6.94 7.78 -10.30
N THR A 21 7.80 7.31 -9.38
CA THR A 21 9.11 6.74 -9.71
C THR A 21 8.96 5.43 -10.52
N PHE A 22 8.05 4.54 -10.13
CA PHE A 22 7.79 3.33 -10.91
C PHE A 22 7.35 3.65 -12.34
N ALA A 23 6.48 4.65 -12.53
CA ALA A 23 6.07 5.07 -13.86
C ALA A 23 7.23 5.76 -14.61
N LYS A 24 7.79 6.85 -14.07
CA LYS A 24 8.76 7.69 -14.79
C LYS A 24 10.11 7.01 -15.00
N GLU A 25 10.62 6.30 -13.99
CA GLU A 25 11.96 5.72 -14.04
C GLU A 25 11.95 4.23 -14.40
N GLY A 26 10.94 3.51 -13.96
CA GLY A 26 10.80 2.07 -14.16
C GLY A 26 10.03 1.66 -15.42
N GLY A 27 9.28 2.56 -16.03
CA GLY A 27 8.43 2.24 -17.18
C GLY A 27 7.23 1.32 -16.85
N TYR A 28 6.82 1.30 -15.58
CA TYR A 28 5.70 0.47 -15.13
C TYR A 28 4.35 1.09 -15.49
N LYS A 29 3.37 0.22 -15.73
CA LYS A 29 1.96 0.58 -15.61
C LYS A 29 1.56 0.46 -14.13
N VAL A 30 1.29 1.59 -13.49
CA VAL A 30 1.06 1.67 -12.04
C VAL A 30 -0.42 1.89 -11.76
N TYR A 31 -1.05 0.95 -11.07
CA TYR A 31 -2.37 1.16 -10.48
C TYR A 31 -2.22 1.84 -9.12
N ALA A 32 -2.52 3.14 -9.08
CA ALA A 32 -2.39 3.96 -7.88
C ALA A 32 -3.73 4.08 -7.16
N THR A 33 -3.81 3.65 -5.90
CA THR A 33 -5.07 3.67 -5.16
C THR A 33 -5.05 4.64 -3.99
N ALA A 34 -6.13 5.35 -3.78
CA ALA A 34 -6.42 6.19 -2.61
C ALA A 34 -7.89 6.64 -2.61
N ARG A 35 -8.33 7.26 -1.51
CA ARG A 35 -9.68 7.85 -1.42
C ARG A 35 -9.82 9.19 -2.16
N ASN A 36 -8.73 9.92 -2.36
CA ASN A 36 -8.73 11.24 -3.00
C ASN A 36 -8.47 11.12 -4.51
N GLY A 37 -9.54 11.09 -5.30
CA GLY A 37 -9.46 10.98 -6.76
C GLY A 37 -8.75 12.16 -7.44
N ASN A 38 -8.95 13.40 -6.95
CA ASN A 38 -8.28 14.57 -7.54
C ASN A 38 -6.75 14.47 -7.42
N ALA A 39 -6.26 14.03 -6.26
CA ALA A 39 -4.82 13.83 -6.05
C ALA A 39 -4.25 12.69 -6.92
N LEU A 40 -5.04 11.63 -7.14
CA LEU A 40 -4.66 10.54 -8.04
C LEU A 40 -4.63 10.98 -9.52
N ASN A 41 -5.60 11.80 -9.95
CA ASN A 41 -5.61 12.34 -11.31
C ASN A 41 -4.40 13.26 -11.55
N ALA A 42 -4.10 14.16 -10.60
CA ALA A 42 -2.90 15.00 -10.68
C ALA A 42 -1.60 14.18 -10.72
N LEU A 43 -1.55 13.04 -10.02
CA LEU A 43 -0.42 12.10 -10.11
C LEU A 43 -0.33 11.45 -11.49
N SER A 44 -1.47 11.07 -12.09
CA SER A 44 -1.52 10.49 -13.44
C SER A 44 -1.04 11.49 -14.50
N ASP A 45 -1.50 12.75 -14.39
CA ASP A 45 -1.10 13.82 -15.30
C ASP A 45 0.41 14.06 -15.23
N GLU A 46 0.97 14.18 -14.02
CA GLU A 46 2.42 14.34 -13.83
C GLU A 46 3.22 13.13 -14.32
N ALA A 47 2.69 11.93 -14.15
CA ALA A 47 3.34 10.71 -14.63
C ALA A 47 3.35 10.60 -16.16
N SER A 48 2.43 11.24 -16.87
CA SER A 48 2.35 11.21 -18.33
C SER A 48 3.55 11.91 -19.01
N GLU A 49 4.20 12.82 -18.28
CA GLU A 49 5.40 13.53 -18.73
C GLU A 49 6.66 12.68 -18.50
N ASN A 50 6.82 11.57 -19.25
CA ASN A 50 8.00 10.72 -19.15
C ASN A 50 8.39 10.09 -20.49
N ASP A 51 9.67 9.76 -20.64
CA ASP A 51 10.26 9.20 -21.84
C ASP A 51 10.29 7.65 -21.84
N LYS A 52 9.92 7.00 -20.74
CA LYS A 52 10.03 5.53 -20.58
C LYS A 52 8.72 4.79 -20.83
N GLY A 53 7.65 5.51 -21.16
CA GLY A 53 6.35 4.93 -21.53
C GLY A 53 5.56 4.35 -20.35
N GLY A 54 6.00 4.56 -19.10
CA GLY A 54 5.24 4.15 -17.93
C GLY A 54 4.03 5.08 -17.70
N THR A 55 3.01 4.55 -17.03
CA THR A 55 1.74 5.26 -16.79
C THR A 55 1.24 5.06 -15.39
N VAL A 56 0.46 6.02 -14.88
CA VAL A 56 -0.30 5.87 -13.64
C VAL A 56 -1.78 5.80 -13.95
N HIS A 57 -2.43 4.74 -13.48
CA HIS A 57 -3.86 4.50 -13.57
C HIS A 57 -4.50 4.77 -12.20
N PRO A 58 -5.20 5.90 -12.03
CA PRO A 58 -5.86 6.25 -10.78
C PRO A 58 -7.04 5.33 -10.51
N TYR A 59 -7.16 4.85 -9.27
CA TYR A 59 -8.32 4.08 -8.82
C TYR A 59 -8.75 4.52 -7.41
N ILE A 60 -9.98 5.01 -7.28
CA ILE A 60 -10.51 5.45 -5.99
C ILE A 60 -10.87 4.21 -5.18
N LEU A 61 -10.21 4.04 -4.03
CA LEU A 61 -10.37 2.87 -3.18
C LEU A 61 -10.26 3.23 -1.71
N ASP A 62 -11.22 2.78 -0.91
CA ASP A 62 -11.09 2.75 0.55
C ASP A 62 -10.55 1.39 0.97
N GLN A 63 -9.42 1.39 1.65
CA GLN A 63 -8.76 0.17 2.13
C GLN A 63 -9.51 -0.52 3.28
N ASN A 64 -10.55 0.10 3.84
CA ASN A 64 -11.47 -0.53 4.81
C ASN A 64 -12.58 -1.37 4.14
N ASP A 65 -12.78 -1.22 2.85
CA ASP A 65 -13.80 -1.96 2.10
C ASP A 65 -13.17 -3.18 1.41
N ASP A 66 -13.24 -4.32 2.07
CA ASP A 66 -12.65 -5.57 1.57
C ASP A 66 -13.25 -6.00 0.22
N ALA A 67 -14.55 -5.79 0.03
CA ALA A 67 -15.21 -6.15 -1.24
C ALA A 67 -14.75 -5.25 -2.39
N ALA A 68 -14.55 -3.95 -2.13
CA ALA A 68 -13.99 -3.03 -3.10
C ALA A 68 -12.51 -3.37 -3.42
N VAL A 69 -11.72 -3.81 -2.43
CA VAL A 69 -10.35 -4.28 -2.63
C VAL A 69 -10.32 -5.54 -3.51
N GLU A 70 -11.16 -6.52 -3.22
CA GLU A 70 -11.28 -7.75 -4.03
C GLU A 70 -11.70 -7.43 -5.47
N GLN A 71 -12.70 -6.57 -5.65
CA GLN A 71 -13.15 -6.13 -6.96
C GLN A 71 -12.04 -5.40 -7.73
N PHE A 72 -11.30 -4.52 -7.07
CA PHE A 72 -10.17 -3.82 -7.67
C PHE A 72 -9.11 -4.80 -8.19
N VAL A 73 -8.69 -5.76 -7.37
CA VAL A 73 -7.70 -6.77 -7.78
C VAL A 73 -8.22 -7.63 -8.94
N SER A 74 -9.51 -7.97 -8.92
CA SER A 74 -10.16 -8.71 -10.03
C SER A 74 -10.12 -7.92 -11.33
N ILE A 75 -10.34 -6.60 -11.28
CA ILE A 75 -10.24 -5.71 -12.46
C ILE A 75 -8.80 -5.68 -12.98
N VAL A 76 -7.81 -5.51 -12.09
CA VAL A 76 -6.38 -5.52 -12.51
C VAL A 76 -6.02 -6.87 -13.13
N SER A 77 -6.43 -7.98 -12.52
CA SER A 77 -6.20 -9.32 -13.03
C SER A 77 -6.82 -9.54 -14.41
N ALA A 78 -8.05 -9.08 -14.62
CA ALA A 78 -8.74 -9.22 -15.92
C ALA A 78 -8.09 -8.38 -17.02
N ASN A 79 -7.57 -7.20 -16.69
CA ASN A 79 -6.98 -6.29 -17.65
C ASN A 79 -5.53 -6.66 -18.02
N GLU A 80 -4.75 -7.13 -17.03
CA GLU A 80 -3.30 -7.28 -17.17
C GLU A 80 -2.84 -8.74 -17.11
N GLY A 81 -3.61 -9.61 -16.45
CA GLY A 81 -3.24 -11.02 -16.23
C GLY A 81 -2.09 -11.23 -15.26
N GLN A 82 -1.44 -10.17 -14.80
CA GLN A 82 -0.26 -10.21 -13.93
C GLN A 82 -0.18 -9.02 -12.98
N VAL A 83 0.58 -9.17 -11.89
CA VAL A 83 1.06 -8.10 -11.02
C VAL A 83 2.51 -8.42 -10.65
N ASP A 84 3.45 -7.55 -11.02
CA ASP A 84 4.87 -7.76 -10.73
C ASP A 84 5.25 -7.22 -9.35
N VAL A 85 4.66 -6.08 -8.95
CA VAL A 85 4.96 -5.43 -7.67
C VAL A 85 3.69 -4.93 -7.00
N LEU A 86 3.53 -5.27 -5.71
CA LEU A 86 2.57 -4.65 -4.82
C LEU A 86 3.31 -3.82 -3.78
N VAL A 87 2.97 -2.53 -3.66
CA VAL A 87 3.45 -1.66 -2.59
C VAL A 87 2.30 -1.28 -1.68
N ASN A 88 2.29 -1.84 -0.48
CA ASN A 88 1.38 -1.44 0.58
C ASN A 88 1.93 -0.21 1.29
N SER A 89 1.42 0.98 0.94
CA SER A 89 1.84 2.27 1.51
C SER A 89 0.69 3.07 2.14
N ALA A 90 -0.52 2.51 2.15
CA ALA A 90 -1.65 3.13 2.83
C ALA A 90 -1.47 3.06 4.35
N TYR A 91 -1.51 4.21 5.02
CA TYR A 91 -1.45 4.31 6.47
C TYR A 91 -2.30 5.47 7.00
N GLY A 92 -3.24 5.15 7.89
CA GLY A 92 -4.17 6.12 8.48
C GLY A 92 -3.71 6.70 9.82
N GLY A 93 -2.87 5.97 10.54
CA GLY A 93 -2.54 6.26 11.93
C GLY A 93 -1.96 7.66 12.19
N LEU A 94 -1.10 8.20 11.32
CA LEU A 94 -0.54 9.54 11.53
C LEU A 94 -1.61 10.65 11.51
N VAL A 95 -2.63 10.50 10.67
CA VAL A 95 -3.75 11.47 10.64
C VAL A 95 -4.58 11.36 11.91
N ALA A 96 -4.82 10.14 12.39
CA ALA A 96 -5.56 9.89 13.62
C ALA A 96 -4.80 10.37 14.87
N ILE A 97 -3.47 10.21 14.90
CA ILE A 97 -2.62 10.63 16.03
C ILE A 97 -2.48 12.15 16.12
N ALA A 98 -2.40 12.86 14.99
CA ALA A 98 -2.02 14.26 14.94
C ALA A 98 -2.81 15.19 15.90
N PRO A 99 -4.15 15.07 16.05
CA PRO A 99 -4.91 15.89 17.00
C PRO A 99 -4.61 15.59 18.49
N HIS A 100 -3.90 14.49 18.75
CA HIS A 100 -3.65 13.96 20.09
C HIS A 100 -2.16 13.96 20.46
N PHE A 101 -1.30 14.63 19.69
CA PHE A 101 0.11 14.76 20.04
C PHE A 101 0.30 15.34 21.44
N GLY A 102 1.26 14.78 22.17
CA GLY A 102 1.57 15.17 23.54
C GLY A 102 0.66 14.56 24.62
N LYS A 103 -0.44 13.91 24.26
CA LYS A 103 -1.26 13.17 25.22
C LYS A 103 -0.71 11.76 25.44
N PRO A 104 -0.76 11.23 26.67
CA PRO A 104 -0.42 9.84 26.92
C PRO A 104 -1.45 8.91 26.27
N PHE A 105 -1.08 7.65 25.97
CA PHE A 105 -1.94 6.73 25.22
C PHE A 105 -3.28 6.44 25.91
N TRP A 106 -3.34 6.47 27.24
CA TRP A 106 -4.59 6.21 28.01
C TRP A 106 -5.60 7.37 27.96
N GLU A 107 -5.23 8.53 27.45
CA GLU A 107 -6.12 9.67 27.24
C GLU A 107 -6.53 9.83 25.77
N ARG A 108 -6.01 8.97 24.89
CA ARG A 108 -6.33 9.01 23.46
C ARG A 108 -7.59 8.17 23.16
N PRO A 109 -8.43 8.58 22.21
CA PRO A 109 -9.57 7.76 21.82
C PRO A 109 -9.10 6.44 21.18
N ILE A 110 -9.86 5.37 21.39
CA ILE A 110 -9.58 4.04 20.83
C ILE A 110 -9.48 4.08 19.30
N SER A 111 -10.21 4.98 18.64
CA SER A 111 -10.15 5.16 17.18
C SER A 111 -8.75 5.47 16.64
N VAL A 112 -7.83 5.98 17.45
CA VAL A 112 -6.41 6.16 17.07
C VAL A 112 -5.76 4.80 16.84
N PHE A 113 -6.00 3.85 17.74
CA PHE A 113 -5.50 2.48 17.60
C PHE A 113 -6.19 1.76 16.44
N ASP A 114 -7.51 1.87 16.36
CA ASP A 114 -8.30 1.22 15.29
C ASP A 114 -7.84 1.68 13.91
N GLU A 115 -7.64 2.98 13.70
CA GLU A 115 -7.19 3.51 12.41
C GLU A 115 -5.76 3.05 12.05
N ALA A 116 -4.84 3.01 13.02
CA ALA A 116 -3.50 2.51 12.82
C ALA A 116 -3.49 1.02 12.43
N MET A 117 -4.33 0.21 13.06
CA MET A 117 -4.45 -1.21 12.77
C MET A 117 -5.21 -1.49 11.47
N ASN A 118 -6.34 -0.80 11.24
CA ASN A 118 -7.20 -1.05 10.08
C ASN A 118 -6.55 -0.55 8.79
N ILE A 119 -6.04 0.71 8.77
CA ILE A 119 -5.37 1.30 7.58
C ILE A 119 -3.83 1.22 7.72
N GLY A 120 -3.35 0.16 8.24
CA GLY A 120 -1.93 -0.18 8.33
C GLY A 120 -1.79 -1.68 8.15
N VAL A 121 -1.97 -2.42 9.23
CA VAL A 121 -1.75 -3.87 9.24
C VAL A 121 -2.81 -4.61 8.44
N ARG A 122 -4.10 -4.38 8.78
CA ARG A 122 -5.20 -5.14 8.17
C ARG A 122 -5.35 -4.85 6.68
N SER A 123 -5.31 -3.59 6.26
CA SER A 123 -5.41 -3.22 4.84
C SER A 123 -4.29 -3.83 4.00
N SER A 124 -3.08 -3.87 4.54
CA SER A 124 -1.92 -4.49 3.89
C SER A 124 -2.09 -6.00 3.76
N TYR A 125 -2.60 -6.66 4.80
CA TYR A 125 -2.94 -8.09 4.74
C TYR A 125 -4.00 -8.37 3.68
N VAL A 126 -5.10 -7.62 3.67
CA VAL A 126 -6.23 -7.84 2.73
C VAL A 126 -5.79 -7.64 1.27
N MET A 127 -5.07 -6.56 0.98
CA MET A 127 -4.55 -6.33 -0.38
C MET A 127 -3.58 -7.44 -0.80
N SER A 128 -2.64 -7.82 0.08
CA SER A 128 -1.69 -8.90 -0.19
C SER A 128 -2.39 -10.24 -0.40
N LYS A 129 -3.42 -10.56 0.39
CA LYS A 129 -4.23 -11.78 0.26
C LYS A 129 -4.85 -11.93 -1.14
N PHE A 130 -5.36 -10.85 -1.71
CA PHE A 130 -5.97 -10.91 -3.04
C PHE A 130 -4.96 -10.85 -4.19
N VAL A 131 -3.80 -10.18 -4.00
CA VAL A 131 -2.75 -10.08 -5.03
C VAL A 131 -1.84 -11.31 -5.06
N ALA A 132 -1.51 -11.89 -3.90
CA ALA A 132 -0.57 -13.02 -3.81
C ALA A 132 -0.92 -14.20 -4.74
N PRO A 133 -2.18 -14.64 -4.91
CA PRO A 133 -2.51 -15.72 -5.85
C PRO A 133 -2.09 -15.44 -7.31
N LEU A 134 -2.11 -14.18 -7.76
CA LEU A 134 -1.66 -13.80 -9.10
C LEU A 134 -0.15 -14.03 -9.22
N MET A 135 0.62 -13.54 -8.24
CA MET A 135 2.07 -13.71 -8.20
C MET A 135 2.48 -15.18 -8.07
N VAL A 136 1.78 -15.96 -7.24
CA VAL A 136 1.99 -17.42 -7.10
C VAL A 136 1.79 -18.14 -8.43
N ASN A 137 0.74 -17.81 -9.17
CA ASN A 137 0.48 -18.38 -10.49
C ASN A 137 1.55 -17.97 -11.52
N GLN A 138 2.08 -16.75 -11.41
CA GLN A 138 3.19 -16.25 -12.23
C GLN A 138 4.53 -16.90 -11.87
N LYS A 139 4.68 -17.42 -10.65
CA LYS A 139 5.94 -17.86 -10.03
C LYS A 139 6.98 -16.73 -9.92
N GLU A 140 6.52 -15.50 -9.86
CA GLU A 140 7.33 -14.30 -9.75
C GLU A 140 6.46 -13.17 -9.20
N GLY A 141 7.01 -12.38 -8.28
CA GLY A 141 6.36 -11.20 -7.74
C GLY A 141 7.14 -10.60 -6.58
N LEU A 142 6.78 -9.37 -6.21
CA LEU A 142 7.36 -8.69 -5.07
C LEU A 142 6.28 -7.93 -4.29
N ILE A 143 6.12 -8.27 -3.02
CA ILE A 143 5.26 -7.52 -2.09
C ILE A 143 6.14 -6.66 -1.18
N ILE A 144 5.97 -5.35 -1.26
CA ILE A 144 6.69 -4.35 -0.47
C ILE A 144 5.74 -3.77 0.57
N GLN A 145 6.21 -3.73 1.83
CA GLN A 145 5.50 -3.10 2.93
C GLN A 145 6.25 -1.85 3.37
N THR A 146 5.59 -0.68 3.39
CA THR A 146 6.22 0.50 4.00
C THR A 146 6.12 0.41 5.52
N SER A 147 7.25 0.46 6.19
CA SER A 147 7.35 0.45 7.64
C SER A 147 8.14 1.65 8.16
N SER A 148 8.43 1.69 9.43
CA SER A 148 9.20 2.77 10.05
C SER A 148 10.02 2.30 11.24
N LEU A 149 10.95 3.15 11.70
CA LEU A 149 11.71 2.95 12.93
C LEU A 149 10.81 2.77 14.17
N GLY A 150 9.54 3.19 14.09
CA GLY A 150 8.55 3.00 15.15
C GLY A 150 8.29 1.54 15.51
N SER A 151 8.65 0.58 14.64
CA SER A 151 8.58 -0.85 14.96
C SER A 151 9.60 -1.30 16.00
N PHE A 152 10.71 -0.57 16.18
CA PHE A 152 11.82 -0.91 17.09
C PHE A 152 11.98 0.05 18.25
N ILE A 153 11.63 1.33 18.06
CA ILE A 153 11.73 2.36 19.07
C ILE A 153 10.40 3.07 19.28
N TYR A 154 10.21 3.68 20.44
CA TYR A 154 9.05 4.55 20.65
C TYR A 154 9.13 5.77 19.73
N ALA A 155 8.14 5.90 18.82
CA ALA A 155 7.98 7.03 17.94
C ALA A 155 6.50 7.40 17.84
N PHE A 156 6.19 8.68 18.02
CA PHE A 156 4.86 9.28 17.93
C PHE A 156 3.83 8.75 18.96
N ASP A 157 3.61 7.42 19.02
CA ASP A 157 2.47 6.85 19.74
C ASP A 157 2.64 5.33 19.91
N VAL A 158 1.94 4.76 20.90
CA VAL A 158 1.90 3.31 21.14
C VAL A 158 1.25 2.58 19.96
N ALA A 159 0.12 3.10 19.43
CA ALA A 159 -0.58 2.50 18.30
C ALA A 159 0.29 2.51 17.02
N TYR A 160 1.06 3.59 16.81
CA TYR A 160 2.02 3.71 15.72
C TYR A 160 3.08 2.60 15.79
N GLY A 161 3.70 2.44 16.96
CA GLY A 161 4.73 1.41 17.16
C GLY A 161 4.19 -0.01 16.96
N VAL A 162 3.03 -0.30 17.57
CA VAL A 162 2.38 -1.63 17.45
C VAL A 162 2.01 -1.94 16.00
N ALA A 163 1.44 -0.97 15.27
CA ALA A 163 1.07 -1.18 13.88
C ALA A 163 2.29 -1.44 12.99
N HIS A 164 3.39 -0.67 13.14
CA HIS A 164 4.59 -0.89 12.35
C HIS A 164 5.31 -2.20 12.69
N ALA A 165 5.37 -2.59 13.96
CA ALA A 165 5.85 -3.92 14.37
C ALA A 165 4.96 -5.04 13.78
N GLY A 166 3.64 -4.83 13.76
CA GLY A 166 2.69 -5.74 13.12
C GLY A 166 2.93 -5.87 11.60
N MET A 167 3.22 -4.77 10.91
CA MET A 167 3.56 -4.78 9.48
C MET A 167 4.88 -5.52 9.20
N ASP A 168 5.90 -5.32 10.04
CA ASP A 168 7.18 -6.05 9.90
C ASP A 168 6.98 -7.55 10.12
N LYS A 169 6.18 -7.93 11.13
CA LYS A 169 5.83 -9.33 11.39
C LYS A 169 5.01 -9.92 10.24
N LEU A 170 4.01 -9.21 9.75
CA LEU A 170 3.20 -9.62 8.59
C LEU A 170 4.09 -9.91 7.38
N THR A 171 5.04 -9.02 7.08
CA THR A 171 5.98 -9.17 5.96
C THR A 171 6.83 -10.43 6.11
N SER A 172 7.40 -10.65 7.30
CA SER A 172 8.26 -11.81 7.54
C SER A 172 7.51 -13.14 7.42
N ASP A 173 6.24 -13.18 7.88
CA ASP A 173 5.44 -14.41 7.84
C ASP A 173 4.96 -14.70 6.40
N MET A 174 4.48 -13.69 5.68
CA MET A 174 4.13 -13.85 4.26
C MET A 174 5.33 -14.31 3.42
N ALA A 175 6.54 -13.81 3.69
CA ALA A 175 7.74 -14.22 3.00
C ALA A 175 8.09 -15.71 3.22
N ILE A 176 7.72 -16.30 4.36
CA ILE A 176 7.89 -17.74 4.61
C ILE A 176 6.96 -18.56 3.71
N GLU A 177 5.68 -18.17 3.64
CA GLU A 177 4.68 -18.89 2.85
C GLU A 177 4.87 -18.69 1.33
N LEU A 178 5.38 -17.55 0.89
CA LEU A 178 5.49 -17.20 -0.52
C LEU A 178 6.83 -17.60 -1.16
N ARG A 179 7.87 -17.88 -0.36
CA ARG A 179 9.24 -18.15 -0.82
C ARG A 179 9.34 -19.25 -1.88
N GLU A 180 8.64 -20.36 -1.70
CA GLU A 180 8.68 -21.48 -2.64
C GLU A 180 7.94 -21.20 -3.95
N HIS A 181 7.18 -20.11 -3.98
CA HIS A 181 6.42 -19.67 -5.15
C HIS A 181 7.12 -18.58 -5.97
N GLY A 182 8.32 -18.14 -5.57
CA GLY A 182 9.07 -17.10 -6.28
C GLY A 182 8.59 -15.68 -5.97
N VAL A 183 7.96 -15.45 -4.82
CA VAL A 183 7.40 -14.16 -4.37
C VAL A 183 8.05 -13.71 -3.08
#